data_0d66cf6920b6771813fd52f3791f127b
#
_entry.id   0d66cf6920b6771813fd52f3791f127b
#
_cell.length_a   1.000
_cell.length_b   1.000
_cell.length_c   1.000
_cell.angle_alpha   90.00
_cell.angle_beta   90.00
_cell.angle_gamma   90.00
#
_symmetry.space_group_name_H-M   'P 1'
#
loop_
_entity.id
_entity.type
_entity.pdbx_description
1 polymer ?
#
loop_
_entity_poly.entity_id
_entity_poly.type
_entity_poly.pdbx_seq_one_letter_code
_entity_poly.pdbx_strand_id
1 'polypeptide(L)'
;MRALFRRPVIATIIILAVLGVGTFVLVGLGKKAPSAPSVPIEKTNDAGPKHRVIGQSLEGREIQGYAYGTGEKHLAFVGGIHGGYEWNSVLLAYQFMDYLEKNASVIPKNLTVTIIPSANPDGVYKVIGKEGRFTLADAPTDKEVAALGRFNAHGVDLNRNFDCKWKPESMWRAKIVSAGSEPFSEPEAR
;
A
#
# COMPACT_ATOMS: atom_id res chain seq x y z
N MET A 1 25.43 0.92 74.00
CA MET A 1 25.87 -0.46 74.23
C MET A 1 26.07 -1.18 72.90
N ARG A 2 27.18 -1.77 72.73
CA ARG A 2 27.93 -2.36 71.61
C ARG A 2 27.15 -2.84 70.37
N ALA A 3 27.46 -2.25 69.24
CA ALA A 3 27.20 -2.74 67.92
C ALA A 3 28.12 -3.91 67.56
N LEU A 4 27.57 -5.03 66.97
CA LEU A 4 28.33 -6.11 66.37
C LEU A 4 28.18 -6.06 64.89
N PHE A 5 29.27 -5.67 64.23
CA PHE A 5 29.48 -5.77 62.77
C PHE A 5 29.68 -7.26 62.37
N ARG A 6 28.87 -7.73 61.45
CA ARG A 6 29.18 -8.98 60.67
C ARG A 6 29.52 -8.58 59.24
N ARG A 7 30.76 -8.94 58.86
CA ARG A 7 31.31 -8.78 57.51
C ARG A 7 30.75 -9.93 56.61
N PRO A 8 30.39 -9.68 55.36
CA PRO A 8 30.15 -10.74 54.39
C PRO A 8 31.48 -11.25 53.77
N VAL A 9 31.56 -12.56 53.63
CA VAL A 9 32.64 -13.31 53.00
C VAL A 9 32.49 -13.11 51.47
N ILE A 10 33.53 -12.56 50.83
CA ILE A 10 33.64 -12.48 49.38
C ILE A 10 34.17 -13.81 48.86
N ALA A 11 33.36 -14.58 48.17
CA ALA A 11 33.80 -15.76 47.42
C ALA A 11 34.30 -15.33 46.04
N THR A 12 35.61 -15.38 45.84
CA THR A 12 36.26 -15.13 44.57
C THR A 12 36.11 -16.37 43.66
N ILE A 13 35.28 -16.23 42.61
CA ILE A 13 35.22 -17.27 41.57
C ILE A 13 36.20 -16.87 40.46
N ILE A 14 37.24 -17.65 40.28
CA ILE A 14 38.19 -17.54 39.18
C ILE A 14 37.56 -18.26 37.98
N ILE A 15 37.20 -17.52 36.94
CA ILE A 15 36.79 -18.09 35.65
C ILE A 15 38.01 -18.07 34.74
N LEU A 16 38.50 -19.24 34.38
CA LEU A 16 39.50 -19.50 33.35
C LEU A 16 38.89 -19.18 31.98
N ALA A 17 39.36 -18.11 31.32
CA ALA A 17 39.03 -17.82 29.94
C ALA A 17 39.86 -18.71 29.01
N VAL A 18 39.24 -19.67 28.34
CA VAL A 18 39.83 -20.40 27.22
C VAL A 18 39.59 -19.54 25.95
N LEU A 19 40.68 -19.01 25.40
CA LEU A 19 40.72 -18.34 24.11
C LEU A 19 40.51 -19.35 22.98
N GLY A 20 39.26 -19.49 22.52
CA GLY A 20 38.92 -20.13 21.26
C GLY A 20 38.70 -19.07 20.20
N VAL A 21 39.67 -18.92 19.27
CA VAL A 21 39.50 -18.10 18.07
C VAL A 21 38.55 -18.82 17.12
N GLY A 22 37.27 -18.55 17.24
CA GLY A 22 36.27 -19.00 16.27
C GLY A 22 35.97 -17.84 15.29
N THR A 23 36.47 -17.97 14.05
CA THR A 23 36.09 -17.12 12.93
C THR A 23 34.60 -17.31 12.65
N PHE A 24 33.77 -16.39 13.14
CA PHE A 24 32.37 -16.36 12.81
C PHE A 24 32.22 -15.72 11.42
N VAL A 25 32.04 -16.56 10.38
CA VAL A 25 31.59 -16.10 9.07
C VAL A 25 30.10 -15.79 9.20
N LEU A 26 29.77 -14.50 9.33
CA LEU A 26 28.42 -13.99 9.20
C LEU A 26 27.99 -14.12 7.74
N VAL A 27 27.40 -15.26 7.38
CA VAL A 27 26.63 -15.40 6.15
C VAL A 27 25.34 -14.62 6.38
N GLY A 28 25.32 -13.37 5.91
CA GLY A 28 24.12 -12.56 5.86
C GLY A 28 23.10 -13.21 4.92
N LEU A 29 22.18 -13.98 5.46
CA LEU A 29 20.96 -14.39 4.77
C LEU A 29 20.08 -13.15 4.61
N GLY A 30 20.37 -12.36 3.59
CA GLY A 30 19.45 -11.34 3.11
C GLY A 30 18.15 -12.05 2.69
N LYS A 31 17.13 -11.97 3.52
CA LYS A 31 15.77 -12.35 3.11
C LYS A 31 15.39 -11.43 1.94
N LYS A 32 15.51 -11.96 0.72
CA LYS A 32 14.98 -11.31 -0.49
C LYS A 32 13.49 -11.14 -0.25
N ALA A 33 13.01 -9.89 -0.26
CA ALA A 33 11.59 -9.62 -0.21
C ALA A 33 10.87 -10.47 -1.27
N PRO A 34 9.71 -11.07 -0.98
CA PRO A 34 8.98 -11.83 -1.97
C PRO A 34 8.69 -10.92 -3.16
N SER A 35 9.23 -11.28 -4.32
CA SER A 35 8.88 -10.60 -5.58
C SER A 35 7.39 -10.79 -5.80
N ALA A 36 6.66 -9.68 -5.97
CA ALA A 36 5.26 -9.74 -6.37
C ALA A 36 5.12 -10.67 -7.57
N PRO A 37 4.09 -11.53 -7.64
CA PRO A 37 3.91 -12.46 -8.75
C PRO A 37 3.78 -11.65 -10.04
N SER A 38 4.73 -11.81 -10.95
CA SER A 38 4.64 -11.27 -12.31
C SER A 38 3.60 -12.10 -13.05
N VAL A 39 2.39 -11.57 -13.19
CA VAL A 39 1.36 -12.21 -14.00
C VAL A 39 1.66 -11.93 -15.46
N PRO A 40 1.77 -12.95 -16.34
CA PRO A 40 2.08 -12.76 -17.75
C PRO A 40 1.00 -11.90 -18.42
N ILE A 41 1.42 -10.87 -19.16
CA ILE A 41 0.52 -10.04 -19.97
C ILE A 41 0.28 -10.78 -21.27
N GLU A 42 -0.91 -11.30 -21.46
CA GLU A 42 -1.33 -11.92 -22.72
C GLU A 42 -1.49 -10.82 -23.79
N LYS A 43 -0.81 -11.02 -24.94
CA LYS A 43 -0.86 -10.06 -26.07
C LYS A 43 -2.14 -10.29 -26.87
N THR A 44 -3.19 -9.50 -26.59
CA THR A 44 -4.36 -9.42 -27.45
C THR A 44 -4.33 -8.15 -28.30
N ASN A 45 -4.69 -8.28 -29.58
CA ASN A 45 -4.69 -7.19 -30.57
C ASN A 45 -6.00 -6.37 -30.57
N ASP A 46 -6.64 -6.19 -29.42
CA ASP A 46 -7.88 -5.41 -29.34
C ASP A 46 -7.59 -3.93 -29.12
N ALA A 47 -8.33 -3.08 -29.85
CA ALA A 47 -8.14 -1.62 -29.92
C ALA A 47 -8.52 -0.86 -28.63
N GLY A 48 -8.83 -1.56 -27.53
CA GLY A 48 -9.17 -1.01 -26.24
C GLY A 48 -8.10 -1.24 -25.16
N PRO A 49 -8.26 -0.68 -23.97
CA PRO A 49 -7.37 -0.96 -22.86
C PRO A 49 -7.47 -2.43 -22.44
N LYS A 50 -6.32 -3.04 -22.12
CA LYS A 50 -6.34 -4.34 -21.47
C LYS A 50 -6.83 -4.16 -20.06
N HIS A 51 -8.01 -4.69 -19.78
CA HIS A 51 -8.64 -4.64 -18.46
C HIS A 51 -8.41 -5.95 -17.71
N ARG A 52 -8.13 -5.84 -16.40
CA ARG A 52 -8.11 -7.00 -15.51
C ARG A 52 -8.38 -6.60 -14.06
N VAL A 53 -8.94 -7.52 -13.30
CA VAL A 53 -8.98 -7.46 -11.84
C VAL A 53 -7.59 -7.81 -11.33
N ILE A 54 -6.99 -6.89 -10.58
CA ILE A 54 -5.63 -7.03 -10.02
C ILE A 54 -5.65 -7.38 -8.54
N GLY A 55 -6.79 -7.25 -7.86
CA GLY A 55 -6.98 -7.56 -6.46
C GLY A 55 -8.44 -7.36 -6.04
N GLN A 56 -8.70 -7.60 -4.76
CA GLN A 56 -9.97 -7.32 -4.11
C GLN A 56 -9.72 -6.59 -2.79
N SER A 57 -10.62 -5.67 -2.45
CA SER A 57 -10.64 -5.01 -1.15
C SER A 57 -11.14 -5.96 -0.05
N LEU A 58 -11.08 -5.51 1.20
CA LEU A 58 -11.57 -6.26 2.34
C LEU A 58 -13.05 -6.67 2.24
N GLU A 59 -13.90 -5.80 1.68
CA GLU A 59 -15.33 -6.09 1.48
C GLU A 59 -15.60 -6.78 0.14
N GLY A 60 -14.56 -7.28 -0.56
CA GLY A 60 -14.66 -8.06 -1.78
C GLY A 60 -14.89 -7.25 -3.05
N ARG A 61 -14.76 -5.91 -3.03
CA ARG A 61 -14.84 -5.09 -4.24
C ARG A 61 -13.59 -5.23 -5.08
N GLU A 62 -13.77 -5.33 -6.39
CA GLU A 62 -12.67 -5.49 -7.32
C GLU A 62 -11.77 -4.24 -7.38
N ILE A 63 -10.46 -4.47 -7.33
CA ILE A 63 -9.46 -3.48 -7.67
C ILE A 63 -9.08 -3.74 -9.12
N GLN A 64 -9.39 -2.79 -10.00
CA GLN A 64 -9.30 -2.96 -11.44
C GLN A 64 -8.12 -2.18 -12.02
N GLY A 65 -7.40 -2.78 -12.95
CA GLY A 65 -6.32 -2.16 -13.69
C GLY A 65 -6.61 -2.12 -15.20
N TYR A 66 -6.30 -1.00 -15.83
CA TYR A 66 -6.51 -0.72 -17.26
C TYR A 66 -5.18 -0.32 -17.88
N ALA A 67 -4.67 -1.10 -18.84
CA ALA A 67 -3.40 -0.86 -19.49
C ALA A 67 -3.62 -0.35 -20.92
N TYR A 68 -3.00 0.78 -21.25
CA TYR A 68 -3.01 1.45 -22.54
C TYR A 68 -1.60 1.44 -23.15
N GLY A 69 -1.48 1.15 -24.43
CA GLY A 69 -0.18 0.99 -25.10
C GLY A 69 0.47 -0.36 -24.84
N THR A 70 1.64 -0.58 -25.48
CA THR A 70 2.35 -1.87 -25.47
C THR A 70 3.87 -1.71 -25.35
N GLY A 71 4.33 -0.53 -24.91
CA GLY A 71 5.77 -0.23 -24.78
C GLY A 71 6.39 -0.88 -23.55
N GLU A 72 7.71 -1.01 -23.58
CA GLU A 72 8.48 -1.65 -22.49
C GLU A 72 8.58 -0.78 -21.23
N LYS A 73 8.47 0.54 -21.38
CA LYS A 73 8.43 1.45 -20.22
C LYS A 73 7.03 1.48 -19.63
N HIS A 74 6.95 1.54 -18.30
CA HIS A 74 5.68 1.53 -17.61
C HIS A 74 5.48 2.80 -16.78
N LEU A 75 4.30 3.39 -16.89
CA LEU A 75 3.80 4.46 -16.05
C LEU A 75 2.53 3.94 -15.38
N ALA A 76 2.45 4.07 -14.06
CA ALA A 76 1.24 3.75 -13.31
C ALA A 76 0.60 5.04 -12.78
N PHE A 77 -0.72 5.16 -12.95
CA PHE A 77 -1.56 6.15 -12.29
C PHE A 77 -2.50 5.42 -11.34
N VAL A 78 -2.39 5.71 -10.04
CA VAL A 78 -3.22 5.09 -9.01
C VAL A 78 -4.08 6.17 -8.38
N GLY A 79 -5.40 6.05 -8.56
CA GLY A 79 -6.39 6.90 -7.91
C GLY A 79 -6.89 6.30 -6.60
N GLY A 80 -7.50 7.12 -5.75
CA GLY A 80 -8.29 6.70 -4.62
C GLY A 80 -7.58 5.83 -3.56
N ILE A 81 -6.29 6.06 -3.29
CA ILE A 81 -5.61 5.37 -2.19
C ILE A 81 -6.27 5.71 -0.85
N HIS A 82 -6.79 6.91 -0.70
CA HIS A 82 -7.64 7.33 0.41
C HIS A 82 -9.14 7.32 0.02
N GLY A 83 -9.54 6.42 -0.86
CA GLY A 83 -10.92 6.14 -1.22
C GLY A 83 -11.76 7.38 -1.49
N GLY A 84 -12.91 7.46 -0.84
CA GLY A 84 -13.86 8.57 -0.99
C GLY A 84 -13.38 9.90 -0.40
N TYR A 85 -12.35 9.93 0.42
CA TYR A 85 -11.72 11.19 0.87
C TYR A 85 -11.02 11.91 -0.29
N GLU A 86 -10.43 11.14 -1.19
CA GLU A 86 -9.76 11.63 -2.41
C GLU A 86 -10.55 11.26 -3.67
N TRP A 87 -11.89 11.33 -3.61
CA TRP A 87 -12.79 11.01 -4.72
C TRP A 87 -12.41 11.73 -6.03
N ASN A 88 -11.82 12.91 -5.94
CA ASN A 88 -11.34 13.68 -7.09
C ASN A 88 -10.23 12.94 -7.87
N SER A 89 -9.34 12.19 -7.21
CA SER A 89 -8.31 11.37 -7.88
C SER A 89 -8.91 10.18 -8.62
N VAL A 90 -10.02 9.63 -8.12
CA VAL A 90 -10.79 8.57 -8.79
C VAL A 90 -11.48 9.12 -10.05
N LEU A 91 -12.14 10.29 -9.96
CA LEU A 91 -12.72 10.96 -11.13
C LEU A 91 -11.65 11.28 -12.18
N LEU A 92 -10.51 11.82 -11.74
CA LEU A 92 -9.39 12.11 -12.64
C LEU A 92 -8.90 10.85 -13.36
N ALA A 93 -8.80 9.71 -12.64
CA ALA A 93 -8.43 8.44 -13.25
C ALA A 93 -9.38 8.05 -14.39
N TYR A 94 -10.68 8.11 -14.15
CA TYR A 94 -11.70 7.81 -15.17
C TYR A 94 -11.66 8.79 -16.34
N GLN A 95 -11.49 10.09 -16.07
CA GLN A 95 -11.33 11.11 -17.13
C GLN A 95 -10.06 10.89 -17.94
N PHE A 96 -8.98 10.46 -17.29
CA PHE A 96 -7.74 10.13 -17.97
C PHE A 96 -7.91 8.88 -18.87
N MET A 97 -8.64 7.88 -18.42
CA MET A 97 -9.02 6.72 -19.25
C MET A 97 -9.80 7.17 -20.49
N ASP A 98 -10.85 7.99 -20.30
CA ASP A 98 -11.66 8.52 -21.40
C ASP A 98 -10.85 9.36 -22.39
N TYR A 99 -9.85 10.10 -21.88
CA TYR A 99 -8.93 10.86 -22.72
C TYR A 99 -8.03 9.95 -23.56
N LEU A 100 -7.43 8.91 -22.94
CA LEU A 100 -6.55 7.97 -23.65
C LEU A 100 -7.30 7.13 -24.68
N GLU A 101 -8.55 6.75 -24.40
CA GLU A 101 -9.40 6.03 -25.36
C GLU A 101 -9.68 6.87 -26.61
N LYS A 102 -9.92 8.18 -26.43
CA LYS A 102 -10.16 9.10 -27.56
C LYS A 102 -8.87 9.54 -28.27
N ASN A 103 -7.71 9.45 -27.61
CA ASN A 103 -6.46 10.00 -28.06
C ASN A 103 -5.30 9.01 -27.93
N ALA A 104 -5.48 7.75 -28.34
CA ALA A 104 -4.49 6.67 -28.14
C ALA A 104 -3.09 7.01 -28.70
N SER A 105 -3.00 7.88 -29.72
CA SER A 105 -1.75 8.32 -30.33
C SER A 105 -0.88 9.20 -29.44
N VAL A 106 -1.41 9.74 -28.33
CA VAL A 106 -0.60 10.53 -27.38
C VAL A 106 0.35 9.66 -26.57
N ILE A 107 0.10 8.34 -26.52
CA ILE A 107 0.95 7.40 -25.80
C ILE A 107 2.17 7.09 -26.69
N PRO A 108 3.40 7.40 -26.23
CA PRO A 108 4.61 7.03 -26.96
C PRO A 108 4.67 5.51 -27.19
N LYS A 109 5.18 5.08 -28.36
CA LYS A 109 5.26 3.66 -28.72
C LYS A 109 6.04 2.79 -27.71
N ASN A 110 6.96 3.39 -26.97
CA ASN A 110 7.78 2.72 -25.96
C ASN A 110 7.17 2.75 -24.55
N LEU A 111 5.91 3.24 -24.39
CA LEU A 111 5.25 3.40 -23.11
C LEU A 111 3.99 2.53 -23.02
N THR A 112 3.80 1.92 -21.86
CA THR A 112 2.52 1.37 -21.38
C THR A 112 2.05 2.19 -20.21
N VAL A 113 0.83 2.71 -20.26
CA VAL A 113 0.18 3.45 -19.15
C VAL A 113 -0.82 2.52 -18.48
N THR A 114 -0.63 2.25 -17.20
CA THR A 114 -1.58 1.49 -16.39
C THR A 114 -2.33 2.44 -15.47
N ILE A 115 -3.67 2.40 -15.51
CA ILE A 115 -4.54 3.20 -14.64
C ILE A 115 -5.28 2.26 -13.70
N ILE A 116 -5.17 2.53 -12.40
CA ILE A 116 -5.94 1.91 -11.34
C ILE A 116 -6.86 2.98 -10.77
N PRO A 117 -8.16 3.01 -11.14
CA PRO A 117 -9.05 4.12 -10.77
C PRO A 117 -9.23 4.28 -9.27
N SER A 118 -9.29 3.17 -8.53
CA SER A 118 -9.41 3.19 -7.08
C SER A 118 -8.60 2.06 -6.45
N ALA A 119 -7.65 2.42 -5.59
CA ALA A 119 -6.93 1.47 -4.74
C ALA A 119 -7.71 1.13 -3.46
N ASN A 120 -8.68 1.98 -3.06
CA ASN A 120 -9.55 1.74 -1.90
C ASN A 120 -11.02 1.85 -2.32
N PRO A 121 -11.57 0.83 -3.02
CA PRO A 121 -12.96 0.88 -3.47
C PRO A 121 -13.97 0.83 -2.32
N ASP A 122 -13.64 0.25 -1.18
CA ASP A 122 -14.51 0.27 0.01
C ASP A 122 -14.69 1.69 0.55
N GLY A 123 -13.59 2.44 0.66
CA GLY A 123 -13.63 3.85 1.04
C GLY A 123 -14.38 4.73 0.04
N VAL A 124 -14.30 4.43 -1.27
CA VAL A 124 -15.12 5.10 -2.29
C VAL A 124 -16.60 4.77 -2.10
N TYR A 125 -16.94 3.48 -1.99
CA TYR A 125 -18.32 3.05 -1.82
C TYR A 125 -18.97 3.63 -0.57
N LYS A 126 -18.24 3.70 0.54
CA LYS A 126 -18.71 4.25 1.80
C LYS A 126 -19.21 5.69 1.70
N VAL A 127 -18.65 6.47 0.78
CA VAL A 127 -18.95 7.91 0.63
C VAL A 127 -19.83 8.20 -0.58
N ILE A 128 -19.58 7.51 -1.68
CA ILE A 128 -20.28 7.73 -2.94
C ILE A 128 -21.53 6.83 -3.05
N GLY A 129 -21.54 5.65 -2.40
CA GLY A 129 -22.64 4.68 -2.47
C GLY A 129 -22.72 3.93 -3.81
N LYS A 130 -21.68 4.01 -4.65
CA LYS A 130 -21.60 3.36 -5.97
C LYS A 130 -20.26 2.70 -6.15
N GLU A 131 -20.24 1.60 -6.87
CA GLU A 131 -19.03 0.96 -7.37
C GLU A 131 -18.66 1.47 -8.76
N GLY A 132 -17.38 1.49 -9.07
CA GLY A 132 -16.88 1.91 -10.38
C GLY A 132 -17.03 3.41 -10.64
N ARG A 133 -17.53 3.75 -11.83
CA ARG A 133 -17.63 5.15 -12.27
C ARG A 133 -18.74 5.91 -11.55
N PHE A 134 -18.43 7.14 -11.20
CA PHE A 134 -19.39 8.10 -10.64
C PHE A 134 -19.12 9.49 -11.23
N THR A 135 -19.96 10.47 -10.92
CA THR A 135 -19.86 11.83 -11.42
C THR A 135 -19.59 12.82 -10.28
N LEU A 136 -19.25 14.05 -10.63
CA LEU A 136 -19.10 15.13 -9.64
C LEU A 136 -20.39 15.35 -8.82
N ALA A 137 -21.56 15.11 -9.40
CA ALA A 137 -22.84 15.24 -8.70
C ALA A 137 -23.03 14.18 -7.58
N ASP A 138 -22.33 13.05 -7.67
CA ASP A 138 -22.36 11.98 -6.66
C ASP A 138 -21.37 12.26 -5.51
N ALA A 139 -20.43 13.20 -5.73
CA ALA A 139 -19.39 13.46 -4.75
C ALA A 139 -19.90 14.32 -3.59
N PRO A 140 -19.43 14.06 -2.35
CA PRO A 140 -19.84 14.86 -1.21
C PRO A 140 -19.26 16.27 -1.29
N THR A 141 -20.07 17.26 -0.97
CA THR A 141 -19.61 18.66 -0.81
C THR A 141 -19.02 18.89 0.58
N ASP A 142 -19.40 18.08 1.56
CA ASP A 142 -18.90 18.14 2.93
C ASP A 142 -17.61 17.33 3.08
N LYS A 143 -16.55 18.01 3.56
CA LYS A 143 -15.23 17.39 3.79
C LYS A 143 -15.22 16.36 4.90
N GLU A 144 -16.10 16.46 5.88
CA GLU A 144 -16.20 15.48 6.97
C GLU A 144 -16.90 14.21 6.49
N VAL A 145 -17.89 14.33 5.61
CA VAL A 145 -18.48 13.18 4.92
C VAL A 145 -17.43 12.49 4.05
N ALA A 146 -16.67 13.24 3.26
CA ALA A 146 -15.58 12.68 2.47
C ALA A 146 -14.53 11.95 3.34
N ALA A 147 -14.22 12.51 4.52
CA ALA A 147 -13.24 11.95 5.45
C ALA A 147 -13.59 10.54 5.95
N LEU A 148 -14.88 10.17 5.95
CA LEU A 148 -15.32 8.82 6.30
C LEU A 148 -14.79 7.73 5.35
N GLY A 149 -14.48 8.09 4.12
CA GLY A 149 -13.95 7.18 3.10
C GLY A 149 -12.43 7.14 3.01
N ARG A 150 -11.70 7.75 3.95
CA ARG A 150 -10.25 7.79 3.90
C ARG A 150 -9.57 6.43 4.12
N PHE A 151 -10.08 5.68 5.09
CA PHE A 151 -9.50 4.41 5.51
C PHE A 151 -10.15 3.26 4.77
N ASN A 152 -9.45 2.11 4.71
CA ASN A 152 -10.07 0.88 4.23
C ASN A 152 -11.10 0.34 5.26
N ALA A 153 -11.70 -0.82 5.01
CA ALA A 153 -12.72 -1.38 5.89
C ALA A 153 -12.18 -1.82 7.27
N HIS A 154 -10.86 -2.07 7.41
CA HIS A 154 -10.20 -2.29 8.70
C HIS A 154 -9.87 -0.99 9.46
N GLY A 155 -10.15 0.18 8.88
CA GLY A 155 -9.77 1.47 9.47
C GLY A 155 -8.28 1.79 9.32
N VAL A 156 -7.58 1.15 8.40
CA VAL A 156 -6.16 1.34 8.12
C VAL A 156 -5.97 2.46 7.08
N ASP A 157 -5.02 3.34 7.31
CA ASP A 157 -4.52 4.29 6.32
C ASP A 157 -3.62 3.56 5.32
N LEU A 158 -4.14 3.22 4.16
CA LEU A 158 -3.43 2.44 3.13
C LEU A 158 -2.12 3.10 2.71
N ASN A 159 -2.06 4.44 2.68
CA ASN A 159 -0.83 5.18 2.38
C ASN A 159 0.20 5.14 3.53
N ARG A 160 -0.04 4.34 4.54
CA ARG A 160 0.90 4.03 5.64
C ARG A 160 1.21 2.54 5.72
N ASN A 161 0.54 1.71 4.92
CA ASN A 161 0.66 0.25 4.98
C ASN A 161 1.79 -0.33 4.10
N PHE A 162 2.51 0.51 3.35
CA PHE A 162 3.65 0.10 2.52
C PHE A 162 4.95 0.00 3.34
N ASP A 163 5.86 -0.91 2.93
CA ASP A 163 7.20 -1.07 3.53
C ASP A 163 8.14 0.07 3.10
N CYS A 164 7.81 1.28 3.55
CA CYS A 164 8.59 2.50 3.32
C CYS A 164 8.80 3.19 4.67
N LYS A 165 9.75 2.68 5.48
CA LYS A 165 9.96 3.11 6.88
C LYS A 165 8.67 2.97 7.70
N TRP A 166 7.97 1.87 7.50
CA TRP A 166 6.70 1.59 8.15
C TRP A 166 6.76 1.71 9.67
N LYS A 167 5.68 2.17 10.25
CA LYS A 167 5.41 2.21 11.70
C LYS A 167 3.95 1.83 11.90
N PRO A 168 3.60 1.19 13.05
CA PRO A 168 2.22 0.72 13.30
C PRO A 168 1.19 1.84 13.35
N GLU A 169 1.64 3.05 13.63
CA GLU A 169 0.80 4.24 13.79
C GLU A 169 1.40 5.46 13.09
N SER A 170 0.53 6.37 12.69
CA SER A 170 0.89 7.66 12.09
C SER A 170 -0.11 8.73 12.55
N MET A 171 0.08 9.96 12.07
CA MET A 171 -0.81 11.07 12.40
C MET A 171 -1.57 11.53 11.16
N TRP A 172 -2.87 11.79 11.33
CA TRP A 172 -3.71 12.47 10.36
C TRP A 172 -4.69 13.44 11.08
N ARG A 173 -4.73 14.73 10.70
CA ARG A 173 -5.55 15.77 11.35
C ARG A 173 -5.45 15.74 12.88
N ALA A 174 -4.23 15.66 13.43
CA ALA A 174 -3.96 15.55 14.86
C ALA A 174 -4.58 14.30 15.56
N LYS A 175 -4.95 13.27 14.81
CA LYS A 175 -5.41 11.97 15.31
C LYS A 175 -4.41 10.88 14.98
N ILE A 176 -4.21 9.94 15.89
CA ILE A 176 -3.45 8.72 15.60
C ILE A 176 -4.29 7.86 14.65
N VAL A 177 -3.65 7.34 13.59
CA VAL A 177 -4.26 6.45 12.60
C VAL A 177 -3.42 5.18 12.48
N SER A 178 -4.08 4.05 12.26
CA SER A 178 -3.43 2.76 12.08
C SER A 178 -2.77 2.66 10.70
N ALA A 179 -1.58 2.07 10.67
CA ALA A 179 -0.87 1.68 9.45
C ALA A 179 -0.99 0.16 9.15
N GLY A 180 -1.88 -0.54 9.84
CA GLY A 180 -2.01 -2.00 9.77
C GLY A 180 -1.15 -2.73 10.79
N SER A 181 -1.23 -4.05 10.83
CA SER A 181 -0.47 -4.90 11.77
C SER A 181 1.00 -5.07 11.37
N GLU A 182 1.30 -4.96 10.09
CA GLU A 182 2.63 -5.05 9.48
C GLU A 182 2.60 -4.38 8.09
N PRO A 183 3.76 -4.14 7.45
CA PRO A 183 3.80 -3.69 6.06
C PRO A 183 3.03 -4.66 5.16
N PHE A 184 2.21 -4.12 4.26
CA PHE A 184 1.37 -4.90 3.34
C PHE A 184 0.40 -5.86 4.06
N SER A 185 -0.06 -5.54 5.28
CA SER A 185 -1.09 -6.32 5.96
C SER A 185 -2.43 -6.28 5.23
N GLU A 186 -2.72 -5.16 4.57
CA GLU A 186 -4.00 -4.95 3.89
C GLU A 186 -3.98 -5.49 2.46
N PRO A 187 -5.08 -6.13 2.00
CA PRO A 187 -5.15 -6.71 0.65
C PRO A 187 -5.01 -5.64 -0.45
N GLU A 188 -5.46 -4.43 -0.21
CA GLU A 188 -5.37 -3.29 -1.14
C GLU A 188 -3.93 -2.77 -1.31
N ALA A 189 -3.01 -3.13 -0.41
CA ALA A 189 -1.60 -2.72 -0.46
C ALA A 189 -0.67 -3.84 -0.98
N ARG A 190 -1.20 -5.02 -1.27
CA ARG A 190 -0.46 -6.18 -1.82
C ARG A 190 -0.52 -6.19 -3.34
#